data_8d9a1e6de22e54062a703364b1668559
#
_entry.id   8d9a1e6de22e54062a703364b1668559
#
_cell.length_a   1.000
_cell.length_b   1.000
_cell.length_c   1.000
_cell.angle_alpha   90.00
_cell.angle_beta   90.00
_cell.angle_gamma   90.00
#
_symmetry.space_group_name_H-M   'P 1'
#
loop_
_entity.id
_entity.type
_entity.pdbx_description
1 polymer ?
#
loop_
_entity_poly.entity_id
_entity_poly.type
_entity_poly.pdbx_seq_one_letter_code
_entity_poly.pdbx_strand_id
1 'polypeptide(L)'
;MDTTDSAYGDKLIRLDTFDTAVAVDPSAEDDAKRRFMTLILQTAHRNNGNIGHVLRATNTSGEVFAVKLLKDNAILSGQAPDRSAEQSAAHLANTAALFEEYRHLCTVSHLRGFPRVYGYGSCEDDPLILMEWVEGTSLKQALPLLPHDASGGLTTQMVAAV
;
A
#
# COMPACT_ATOMS: atom_id res chain seq x y z
N MET A 1 -24.51 17.85 -19.75
CA MET A 1 -24.00 16.51 -20.09
C MET A 1 -22.75 16.31 -19.25
N ASP A 2 -22.95 15.65 -18.14
CA ASP A 2 -21.90 15.44 -17.13
C ASP A 2 -20.98 14.31 -17.59
N THR A 3 -19.77 14.67 -17.93
CA THR A 3 -18.65 13.76 -18.15
C THR A 3 -17.74 13.78 -16.94
N THR A 4 -18.28 13.40 -15.80
CA THR A 4 -17.52 13.20 -14.56
C THR A 4 -17.84 11.83 -14.00
N ASP A 5 -17.41 10.78 -14.71
CA ASP A 5 -17.40 9.47 -14.05
C ASP A 5 -16.49 8.49 -14.79
N SER A 6 -15.19 8.66 -14.68
CA SER A 6 -14.22 7.65 -15.11
C SER A 6 -12.97 7.58 -14.22
N ALA A 7 -13.01 8.13 -12.99
CA ALA A 7 -11.86 8.16 -12.09
C ALA A 7 -11.86 7.05 -11.03
N TYR A 8 -12.85 6.19 -10.98
CA TYR A 8 -13.04 5.19 -9.91
C TYR A 8 -13.24 3.76 -10.45
N GLY A 9 -12.52 3.40 -11.49
CA GLY A 9 -12.51 2.04 -12.00
C GLY A 9 -11.36 1.21 -11.40
N ASP A 10 -11.58 -0.10 -11.28
CA ASP A 10 -10.52 -1.03 -10.94
C ASP A 10 -9.45 -1.01 -12.03
N LYS A 11 -8.17 -0.97 -11.64
CA LYS A 11 -7.05 -0.94 -12.56
C LYS A 11 -6.25 -2.23 -12.50
N LEU A 12 -6.17 -2.94 -13.61
CA LEU A 12 -5.28 -4.07 -13.77
C LEU A 12 -3.85 -3.58 -13.98
N ILE A 13 -2.92 -4.07 -13.15
CA ILE A 13 -1.49 -3.85 -13.30
C ILE A 13 -0.74 -5.16 -13.40
N ARG A 14 0.38 -5.13 -14.08
CA ARG A 14 1.37 -6.20 -14.12
C ARG A 14 2.70 -5.66 -13.61
N LEU A 15 3.27 -6.33 -12.63
CA LEU A 15 4.55 -5.92 -12.07
C LEU A 15 5.69 -6.24 -13.03
N ASP A 16 6.66 -5.35 -13.14
CA ASP A 16 7.89 -5.55 -13.90
C ASP A 16 8.88 -6.39 -13.10
N THR A 17 8.98 -6.08 -11.80
CA THR A 17 9.82 -6.80 -10.83
C THR A 17 9.05 -7.07 -9.56
N PHE A 18 9.43 -8.13 -8.85
CA PHE A 18 8.91 -8.42 -7.52
C PHE A 18 9.91 -9.28 -6.73
N ASP A 19 10.39 -8.72 -5.62
CA ASP A 19 11.25 -9.40 -4.65
C ASP A 19 10.45 -9.74 -3.41
N THR A 20 10.37 -11.03 -3.08
CA THR A 20 9.64 -11.50 -1.90
C THR A 20 10.35 -11.11 -0.61
N ALA A 21 9.57 -10.69 0.41
CA ALA A 21 10.09 -10.31 1.72
C ALA A 21 10.72 -11.48 2.50
N VAL A 22 10.29 -12.69 2.19
CA VAL A 22 10.82 -13.94 2.79
C VAL A 22 11.56 -14.69 1.70
N ALA A 23 12.75 -15.18 2.02
CA ALA A 23 13.47 -16.08 1.12
C ALA A 23 12.58 -17.27 0.77
N VAL A 24 12.24 -17.39 -0.51
CA VAL A 24 11.41 -18.46 -1.03
C VAL A 24 12.33 -19.53 -1.59
N ASP A 25 12.02 -20.80 -1.33
CA ASP A 25 12.66 -21.91 -2.00
C ASP A 25 12.56 -21.69 -3.53
N PRO A 26 13.62 -21.92 -4.31
CA PRO A 26 13.57 -21.75 -5.78
C PRO A 26 12.40 -22.50 -6.44
N SER A 27 11.96 -23.62 -5.87
CA SER A 27 10.78 -24.34 -6.34
C SER A 27 9.45 -23.60 -6.15
N ALA A 28 9.39 -22.68 -5.19
CA ALA A 28 8.22 -21.87 -4.89
C ALA A 28 8.26 -20.48 -5.56
N GLU A 29 9.34 -20.12 -6.23
CA GLU A 29 9.50 -18.80 -6.88
C GLU A 29 8.45 -18.58 -7.99
N ASP A 30 8.15 -19.61 -8.77
CA ASP A 30 7.14 -19.55 -9.82
C ASP A 30 5.73 -19.38 -9.25
N ASP A 31 5.44 -19.96 -8.11
CA ASP A 31 4.16 -19.80 -7.42
C ASP A 31 4.04 -18.38 -6.84
N ALA A 32 5.11 -17.84 -6.27
CA ALA A 32 5.15 -16.46 -5.80
C ALA A 32 4.95 -15.46 -6.97
N LYS A 33 5.60 -15.69 -8.11
CA LYS A 33 5.40 -14.88 -9.32
C LYS A 33 3.94 -14.93 -9.79
N ARG A 34 3.35 -16.11 -9.89
CA ARG A 34 1.93 -16.26 -10.27
C ARG A 34 1.00 -15.55 -9.29
N ARG A 35 1.31 -15.58 -8.00
CA ARG A 35 0.48 -15.00 -6.95
C ARG A 35 0.51 -13.47 -6.96
N PHE A 36 1.65 -12.84 -7.25
CA PHE A 36 1.87 -11.43 -7.01
C PHE A 36 2.05 -10.57 -8.26
N MET A 37 2.42 -11.15 -9.40
CA MET A 37 2.80 -10.37 -10.59
C MET A 37 1.65 -9.66 -11.29
N THR A 38 0.40 -10.08 -11.08
CA THR A 38 -0.78 -9.46 -11.68
C THR A 38 -1.78 -9.10 -10.60
N LEU A 39 -2.08 -7.82 -10.50
CA LEU A 39 -2.95 -7.26 -9.46
C LEU A 39 -4.04 -6.36 -10.07
N ILE A 40 -5.19 -6.36 -9.44
CA ILE A 40 -6.30 -5.44 -9.73
C ILE A 40 -6.36 -4.45 -8.57
N LEU A 41 -5.99 -3.20 -8.84
CA LEU A 41 -6.04 -2.12 -7.87
C LEU A 41 -7.46 -1.54 -7.79
N GLN A 42 -8.02 -1.48 -6.59
CA GLN A 42 -9.33 -0.92 -6.32
C GLN A 42 -9.18 0.56 -5.94
N THR A 43 -9.33 1.45 -6.90
CA THR A 43 -9.06 2.88 -6.70
C THR A 43 -10.06 3.57 -5.76
N ALA A 44 -11.25 2.99 -5.57
CA ALA A 44 -12.25 3.45 -4.60
C ALA A 44 -11.82 3.23 -3.15
N HIS A 45 -10.94 2.25 -2.87
CA HIS A 45 -10.42 1.94 -1.54
C HIS A 45 -8.99 2.44 -1.39
N ARG A 46 -8.84 3.77 -1.29
CA ARG A 46 -7.56 4.45 -1.21
C ARG A 46 -7.42 5.24 0.08
N ASN A 47 -6.35 4.96 0.84
CA ASN A 47 -5.93 5.74 1.99
C ASN A 47 -4.70 6.59 1.65
N ASN A 48 -4.74 7.87 2.02
CA ASN A 48 -3.67 8.81 1.73
C ASN A 48 -2.72 8.92 2.93
N GLY A 49 -1.47 8.53 2.75
CA GLY A 49 -0.36 8.78 3.67
C GLY A 49 0.43 10.04 3.28
N ASN A 50 1.55 10.30 3.98
CA ASN A 50 2.42 11.46 3.70
C ASN A 50 3.10 11.35 2.33
N ILE A 51 3.76 10.23 2.06
CA ILE A 51 4.56 10.00 0.85
C ILE A 51 3.86 9.12 -0.19
N GLY A 52 2.73 8.51 0.15
CA GLY A 52 2.11 7.53 -0.74
C GLY A 52 0.63 7.29 -0.48
N HIS A 53 0.09 6.44 -1.33
CA HIS A 53 -1.27 5.91 -1.25
C HIS A 53 -1.22 4.43 -0.91
N VAL A 54 -2.14 3.99 -0.07
CA VAL A 54 -2.41 2.56 0.15
C VAL A 54 -3.74 2.23 -0.50
N LEU A 55 -3.72 1.27 -1.42
CA LEU A 55 -4.90 0.80 -2.13
C LEU A 55 -5.17 -0.66 -1.77
N ARG A 56 -6.45 -1.02 -1.75
CA ARG A 56 -6.84 -2.41 -1.74
C ARG A 56 -6.62 -3.01 -3.13
N ALA A 57 -6.05 -4.20 -3.18
CA ALA A 57 -5.81 -4.91 -4.43
C ALA A 57 -6.23 -6.37 -4.31
N THR A 58 -6.51 -6.99 -5.45
CA THR A 58 -6.74 -8.43 -5.53
C THR A 58 -5.86 -9.04 -6.61
N ASN A 59 -5.45 -10.29 -6.44
CA ASN A 59 -4.83 -11.04 -7.53
C ASN A 59 -5.89 -11.77 -8.36
N THR A 60 -5.44 -12.52 -9.35
CA THR A 60 -6.32 -13.32 -10.25
C THR A 60 -7.06 -14.45 -9.53
N SER A 61 -6.59 -14.86 -8.36
CA SER A 61 -7.25 -15.88 -7.50
C SER A 61 -8.22 -15.27 -6.48
N GLY A 62 -8.38 -13.95 -6.45
CA GLY A 62 -9.27 -13.26 -5.52
C GLY A 62 -8.68 -13.03 -4.13
N GLU A 63 -7.39 -13.31 -3.91
CA GLU A 63 -6.72 -12.95 -2.66
C GLU A 63 -6.59 -11.43 -2.55
N VAL A 64 -6.78 -10.90 -1.33
CA VAL A 64 -6.80 -9.47 -1.05
C VAL A 64 -5.48 -9.02 -0.44
N PHE A 65 -4.97 -7.88 -0.93
CA PHE A 65 -3.72 -7.27 -0.50
C PHE A 65 -3.87 -5.77 -0.31
N ALA A 66 -2.92 -5.17 0.40
CA ALA A 66 -2.67 -3.74 0.38
C ALA A 66 -1.45 -3.46 -0.51
N VAL A 67 -1.59 -2.50 -1.42
CA VAL A 67 -0.50 -2.00 -2.26
C VAL A 67 -0.21 -0.57 -1.87
N LYS A 68 1.02 -0.30 -1.45
CA LYS A 68 1.48 1.06 -1.17
C LYS A 68 2.29 1.59 -2.35
N LEU A 69 1.84 2.73 -2.90
CA LEU A 69 2.43 3.44 -4.03
C LEU A 69 2.88 4.84 -3.61
N LEU A 70 3.84 5.42 -4.32
CA LEU A 70 4.14 6.85 -4.19
C LEU A 70 2.97 7.71 -4.68
N LYS A 71 2.84 8.94 -4.19
CA LYS A 71 1.79 9.88 -4.63
C LYS A 71 1.93 10.27 -6.09
N ASP A 72 3.16 10.46 -6.54
CA ASP A 72 3.54 10.89 -7.89
C ASP A 72 3.84 9.72 -8.83
N ASN A 73 3.13 8.59 -8.65
CA ASN A 73 3.32 7.39 -9.46
C ASN A 73 2.65 7.50 -10.85
N ALA A 74 3.25 6.84 -11.85
CA ALA A 74 2.67 6.69 -13.19
C ALA A 74 1.57 5.62 -13.22
N ILE A 75 1.58 4.69 -12.28
CA ILE A 75 0.69 3.53 -12.23
C ILE A 75 -0.78 3.97 -12.25
N LEU A 76 -1.17 4.94 -11.42
CA LEU A 76 -2.56 5.40 -11.35
C LEU A 76 -2.90 6.39 -12.44
N SER A 77 -1.97 7.23 -12.87
CA SER A 77 -2.18 8.24 -13.92
C SER A 77 -2.21 7.61 -15.33
N GLY A 78 -1.55 6.47 -15.52
CA GLY A 78 -1.40 5.83 -16.83
C GLY A 78 -0.43 6.56 -17.77
N GLN A 79 0.25 7.57 -17.29
CA GLN A 79 1.26 8.33 -18.03
C GLN A 79 2.45 8.62 -17.11
N ALA A 80 3.67 8.41 -17.64
CA ALA A 80 4.86 8.87 -16.94
C ALA A 80 4.78 10.39 -16.80
N PRO A 81 4.82 10.95 -15.58
CA PRO A 81 4.76 12.38 -15.39
C PRO A 81 5.99 13.05 -16.01
N ASP A 82 5.75 14.13 -16.74
CA ASP A 82 6.84 15.00 -17.19
C ASP A 82 7.34 15.79 -15.96
N ARG A 83 8.42 15.28 -15.38
CA ARG A 83 8.99 15.82 -14.13
C ARG A 83 10.09 16.83 -14.44
N SER A 84 10.03 18.01 -13.81
CA SER A 84 11.18 18.90 -13.73
C SER A 84 12.36 18.22 -13.01
N ALA A 85 13.56 18.77 -13.11
CA ALA A 85 14.74 18.23 -12.39
C ALA A 85 14.52 18.16 -10.87
N GLU A 86 13.84 19.16 -10.29
CA GLU A 86 13.50 19.21 -8.88
C GLU A 86 12.49 18.13 -8.49
N GLN A 87 11.43 17.94 -9.29
CA GLN A 87 10.44 16.86 -9.09
C GLN A 87 11.07 15.47 -9.25
N SER A 88 12.04 15.31 -10.16
CA SER A 88 12.79 14.06 -10.32
C SER A 88 13.65 13.75 -9.10
N ALA A 89 14.32 14.75 -8.52
CA ALA A 89 15.08 14.60 -7.28
C ALA A 89 14.17 14.24 -6.09
N ALA A 90 13.02 14.89 -5.97
CA ALA A 90 12.02 14.57 -4.96
C ALA A 90 11.48 13.14 -5.12
N HIS A 91 11.20 12.71 -6.35
CA HIS A 91 10.76 11.35 -6.65
C HIS A 91 11.80 10.30 -6.24
N LEU A 92 13.08 10.53 -6.53
CA LEU A 92 14.16 9.64 -6.09
C LEU A 92 14.25 9.56 -4.56
N ALA A 93 14.12 10.68 -3.86
CA ALA A 93 14.11 10.71 -2.40
C ALA A 93 12.91 9.95 -1.82
N ASN A 94 11.71 10.10 -2.40
CA ASN A 94 10.52 9.37 -2.01
C ASN A 94 10.62 7.87 -2.30
N THR A 95 11.25 7.49 -3.41
CA THR A 95 11.55 6.09 -3.75
C THR A 95 12.47 5.46 -2.70
N ALA A 96 13.54 6.16 -2.31
CA ALA A 96 14.44 5.72 -1.26
C ALA A 96 13.73 5.59 0.09
N ALA A 97 12.87 6.55 0.45
CA ALA A 97 12.08 6.52 1.67
C ALA A 97 11.10 5.33 1.69
N LEU A 98 10.45 5.03 0.57
CA LEU A 98 9.56 3.88 0.46
C LEU A 98 10.32 2.56 0.64
N PHE A 99 11.53 2.45 0.09
CA PHE A 99 12.39 1.27 0.25
C PHE A 99 12.85 1.11 1.71
N GLU A 100 13.24 2.18 2.39
CA GLU A 100 13.57 2.12 3.81
C GLU A 100 12.36 1.75 4.68
N GLU A 101 11.17 2.25 4.36
CA GLU A 101 9.94 1.82 5.02
C GLU A 101 9.71 0.31 4.82
N TYR A 102 9.88 -0.21 3.61
CA TYR A 102 9.79 -1.64 3.34
C TYR A 102 10.77 -2.45 4.21
N ARG A 103 12.02 -2.01 4.31
CA ARG A 103 13.00 -2.67 5.15
C ARG A 103 12.58 -2.71 6.62
N HIS A 104 12.08 -1.59 7.15
CA HIS A 104 11.57 -1.52 8.52
C HIS A 104 10.36 -2.43 8.72
N LEU A 105 9.42 -2.43 7.79
CA LEU A 105 8.26 -3.33 7.83
C LEU A 105 8.67 -4.80 7.84
N CYS A 106 9.69 -5.19 7.09
CA CYS A 106 10.22 -6.55 7.09
C CYS A 106 10.72 -6.96 8.49
N THR A 107 11.32 -6.03 9.25
CA THR A 107 11.82 -6.33 10.61
C THR A 107 10.71 -6.59 11.63
N VAL A 108 9.52 -6.03 11.44
CA VAL A 108 8.39 -6.13 12.37
C VAL A 108 7.23 -7.01 11.85
N SER A 109 7.29 -7.44 10.61
CA SER A 109 6.22 -8.22 9.94
C SER A 109 5.90 -9.55 10.61
N HIS A 110 6.83 -10.09 11.39
CA HIS A 110 6.64 -11.31 12.18
C HIS A 110 5.96 -11.06 13.53
N LEU A 111 5.84 -9.80 13.95
CA LEU A 111 5.24 -9.44 15.23
C LEU A 111 3.72 -9.35 15.10
N ARG A 112 3.02 -9.80 16.15
CA ARG A 112 1.57 -9.66 16.22
C ARG A 112 1.17 -8.19 16.26
N GLY A 113 0.17 -7.82 15.48
CA GLY A 113 -0.33 -6.44 15.42
C GLY A 113 0.28 -5.60 14.29
N PHE A 114 1.24 -6.16 13.54
CA PHE A 114 1.77 -5.56 12.32
C PHE A 114 1.28 -6.30 11.08
N PRO A 115 1.02 -5.59 9.96
CA PRO A 115 0.65 -6.25 8.71
C PRO A 115 1.82 -7.11 8.20
N ARG A 116 1.49 -8.26 7.64
CA ARG A 116 2.49 -9.10 6.96
C ARG A 116 2.95 -8.40 5.68
N VAL A 117 4.25 -8.35 5.45
CA VAL A 117 4.83 -7.85 4.20
C VAL A 117 5.10 -9.02 3.26
N TYR A 118 4.62 -8.94 2.04
CA TYR A 118 4.85 -9.96 1.01
C TYR A 118 6.06 -9.66 0.15
N GLY A 119 6.29 -8.41 -0.19
CA GLY A 119 7.46 -8.05 -0.98
C GLY A 119 7.46 -6.60 -1.47
N TYR A 120 8.49 -6.32 -2.25
CA TYR A 120 8.74 -5.04 -2.90
C TYR A 120 8.86 -5.26 -4.41
N GLY A 121 8.24 -4.42 -5.19
CA GLY A 121 8.24 -4.55 -6.63
C GLY A 121 8.18 -3.21 -7.34
N SER A 122 8.08 -3.29 -8.67
CA SER A 122 7.88 -2.12 -9.53
C SER A 122 6.83 -2.39 -10.60
N CYS A 123 6.18 -1.34 -11.03
CA CYS A 123 5.30 -1.31 -12.18
C CYS A 123 5.49 0.02 -12.90
N GLU A 124 5.76 0.01 -14.21
CA GLU A 124 6.04 1.22 -14.98
C GLU A 124 7.17 2.07 -14.37
N ASP A 125 8.22 1.40 -13.89
CA ASP A 125 9.39 1.95 -13.17
C ASP A 125 9.08 2.59 -11.79
N ASP A 126 7.83 2.64 -11.38
CA ASP A 126 7.47 3.13 -10.05
C ASP A 126 7.46 2.01 -9.01
N PRO A 127 8.06 2.24 -7.83
CA PRO A 127 8.14 1.23 -6.78
C PRO A 127 6.82 1.05 -6.04
N LEU A 128 6.62 -0.14 -5.51
CA LEU A 128 5.49 -0.48 -4.65
C LEU A 128 5.86 -1.48 -3.55
N ILE A 129 5.11 -1.42 -2.44
CA ILE A 129 5.15 -2.44 -1.39
C ILE A 129 3.84 -3.23 -1.45
N LEU A 130 3.95 -4.55 -1.42
CA LEU A 130 2.81 -5.45 -1.28
C LEU A 130 2.76 -6.01 0.14
N MET A 131 1.65 -5.83 0.81
CA MET A 131 1.45 -6.25 2.19
C MET A 131 0.02 -6.75 2.44
N GLU A 132 -0.20 -7.28 3.64
CA GLU A 132 -1.50 -7.71 4.10
C GLU A 132 -2.50 -6.55 4.11
N TRP A 133 -3.69 -6.79 3.59
CA TRP A 133 -4.82 -5.89 3.77
C TRP A 133 -5.43 -6.13 5.15
N VAL A 134 -5.41 -5.13 6.00
CA VAL A 134 -6.02 -5.18 7.33
C VAL A 134 -7.41 -4.57 7.24
N GLU A 135 -8.43 -5.42 7.48
CA GLU A 135 -9.81 -4.94 7.54
C GLU A 135 -10.02 -4.14 8.83
N GLY A 136 -10.76 -3.06 8.72
CA GLY A 136 -11.13 -2.25 9.88
C GLY A 136 -11.14 -0.76 9.60
N THR A 137 -11.31 -0.01 10.67
CA THR A 137 -11.33 1.46 10.67
C THR A 137 -10.05 1.97 11.32
N SER A 138 -9.39 2.95 10.70
CA SER A 138 -8.20 3.56 11.29
C SER A 138 -8.52 4.23 12.62
N LEU A 139 -7.56 4.23 13.54
CA LEU A 139 -7.72 4.91 14.83
C LEU A 139 -8.10 6.39 14.67
N LYS A 140 -7.54 7.07 13.67
CA LYS A 140 -7.90 8.46 13.32
C LYS A 140 -9.39 8.62 13.00
N GLN A 141 -9.98 7.66 12.29
CA GLN A 141 -11.42 7.66 11.96
C GLN A 141 -12.27 7.22 13.13
N ALA A 142 -11.77 6.31 13.97
CA ALA A 142 -12.50 5.78 15.13
C ALA A 142 -12.49 6.74 16.32
N LEU A 143 -11.41 7.51 16.52
CA LEU A 143 -11.23 8.41 17.67
C LEU A 143 -12.45 9.30 17.99
N PRO A 144 -13.09 9.99 17.03
CA PRO A 144 -14.25 10.81 17.30
C PRO A 144 -15.48 10.02 17.80
N LEU A 145 -15.53 8.71 17.51
CA LEU A 145 -16.64 7.82 17.84
C LEU A 145 -16.43 7.07 19.16
N LEU A 146 -15.21 7.15 19.73
CA LEU A 146 -14.87 6.49 20.98
C LEU A 146 -15.36 7.30 22.18
N PRO A 147 -15.76 6.62 23.28
CA PRO A 147 -16.15 7.31 24.49
C PRO A 147 -14.99 8.12 25.06
N HIS A 148 -15.27 9.37 25.39
CA HIS A 148 -14.32 10.28 26.02
C HIS A 148 -14.79 10.58 27.45
N ASP A 149 -13.85 10.86 28.34
CA ASP A 149 -14.14 11.36 29.67
C ASP A 149 -14.52 12.86 29.65
N ALA A 150 -14.91 13.42 30.80
CA ALA A 150 -15.31 14.82 30.92
C ALA A 150 -14.19 15.83 30.55
N SER A 151 -12.93 15.40 30.50
CA SER A 151 -11.76 16.20 30.08
C SER A 151 -11.44 16.08 28.59
N GLY A 152 -12.18 15.25 27.84
CA GLY A 152 -11.96 14.98 26.42
C GLY A 152 -10.91 13.90 26.17
N GLY A 153 -10.43 13.20 27.20
CA GLY A 153 -9.52 12.05 27.08
C GLY A 153 -10.25 10.75 26.82
N LEU A 154 -9.58 9.76 26.25
CA LEU A 154 -10.09 8.40 26.12
C LEU A 154 -10.24 7.75 27.48
N THR A 155 -11.35 7.01 27.71
CA THR A 155 -11.52 6.29 28.97
C THR A 155 -10.46 5.19 29.14
N THR A 156 -10.02 4.96 30.38
CA THR A 156 -8.96 3.99 30.70
C THR A 156 -9.24 2.57 30.19
N GLN A 157 -10.51 2.18 30.11
CA GLN A 157 -10.91 0.86 29.58
C GLN A 157 -10.59 0.71 28.09
N MET A 158 -10.55 1.81 27.33
CA MET A 158 -10.24 1.78 25.89
C MET A 158 -8.72 1.75 25.64
N VAL A 159 -7.93 2.37 26.52
CA VAL A 159 -6.46 2.36 26.42
C VAL A 159 -5.88 0.97 26.67
N ALA A 160 -6.56 0.13 27.46
CA ALA A 160 -6.13 -1.24 27.75
C ALA A 160 -6.49 -2.26 26.64
N ALA A 161 -7.30 -1.88 25.64
CA ALA A 161 -7.79 -2.76 24.58
C ALA A 161 -7.06 -2.58 23.24
N VAL A 162 -6.05 -1.70 23.17
CA VAL A 162 -5.26 -1.40 21.96
C VAL A 162 -3.91 -2.14 21.96
#